data_3a93ed95fa4a85b14fc0158698c1872c
#
_entry.id   3a93ed95fa4a85b14fc0158698c1872c
#
_cell.length_a   1.000
_cell.length_b   1.000
_cell.length_c   1.000
_cell.angle_alpha   90.00
_cell.angle_beta   90.00
_cell.angle_gamma   90.00
#
_symmetry.space_group_name_H-M   'P 1'
#
loop_
_entity.id
_entity.type
_entity.pdbx_description
1 polymer ?
#
loop_
_entity_poly.entity_id
_entity_poly.type
_entity_poly.pdbx_seq_one_letter_code
_entity_poly.pdbx_strand_id
1 'polypeptide(L)'
;MVLYSEGDGSKEVDMEDEDGYTILNFHSRNPAFTHEPSGTNKESIPLHSKWRCIALILGILCLLLLVTAGILGIQGHKCSLCPENWFLYGEVCYHLSTEWKTWQGSKDYCSSHDSRLIKIENKEELDFIVSLSCRMWIGLSRNAVNGTWVWEDGAALPTDLFQVSEKYYEGDCVVLEDGKAQSYGCIHHNRCVCKKKVLSWNLFNQHKKKPRKDGIIL
;
A
#
# COMPACT_ATOMS: atom_id res chain seq x y z
N MET A 1 76.75 -5.49 16.06
CA MET A 1 77.44 -6.52 15.24
C MET A 1 77.00 -6.31 13.81
N VAL A 2 77.93 -5.89 13.06
CA VAL A 2 78.02 -5.56 11.66
C VAL A 2 77.42 -6.63 10.77
N LEU A 3 76.76 -6.26 9.67
CA LEU A 3 77.20 -6.51 8.32
C LEU A 3 76.37 -5.77 7.28
N TYR A 4 77.07 -5.03 6.49
CA TYR A 4 76.75 -4.38 5.22
C TYR A 4 76.24 -5.34 4.15
N SER A 5 75.41 -4.86 3.23
CA SER A 5 75.62 -5.07 1.80
C SER A 5 75.03 -3.93 0.99
N GLU A 6 75.96 -3.32 0.25
CA GLU A 6 75.75 -2.35 -0.80
C GLU A 6 75.04 -2.97 -1.99
N GLY A 7 74.37 -2.11 -2.77
CA GLY A 7 73.90 -2.46 -4.11
C GLY A 7 73.02 -1.41 -4.72
N ASP A 8 73.68 -0.44 -5.20
CA ASP A 8 73.56 0.26 -6.48
C ASP A 8 72.30 1.10 -6.80
N GLY A 9 72.62 2.36 -6.94
CA GLY A 9 71.69 3.41 -7.23
C GLY A 9 71.33 3.54 -8.70
N SER A 10 70.11 3.87 -8.93
CA SER A 10 69.76 4.72 -10.05
C SER A 10 68.70 5.70 -9.59
N LYS A 11 69.13 6.97 -9.52
CA LYS A 11 68.23 8.12 -9.26
C LYS A 11 67.30 8.25 -10.43
N GLU A 12 66.04 7.98 -10.18
CA GLU A 12 64.95 8.43 -11.02
C GLU A 12 64.67 9.89 -10.66
N VAL A 13 64.77 10.78 -11.63
CA VAL A 13 64.42 12.20 -11.50
C VAL A 13 62.97 12.32 -11.90
N ASP A 14 62.13 12.44 -10.91
CA ASP A 14 60.73 12.82 -11.11
C ASP A 14 60.67 14.27 -11.53
N MET A 15 60.16 14.55 -12.73
CA MET A 15 59.83 15.89 -13.19
C MET A 15 58.32 16.04 -13.09
N GLU A 16 57.88 16.79 -12.08
CA GLU A 16 56.47 17.18 -11.91
C GLU A 16 56.21 18.44 -12.75
N ASP A 17 55.12 18.46 -13.51
CA ASP A 17 54.60 19.67 -14.14
C ASP A 17 53.66 20.42 -13.18
N GLU A 18 53.31 21.66 -13.51
CA GLU A 18 52.52 22.56 -12.66
C GLU A 18 51.09 22.08 -12.37
N ASP A 19 50.64 21.00 -12.99
CA ASP A 19 49.28 20.45 -12.86
C ASP A 19 49.21 19.14 -12.03
N GLY A 20 50.36 18.66 -11.48
CA GLY A 20 50.39 17.57 -10.51
C GLY A 20 50.19 16.15 -11.06
N TYR A 21 50.42 15.92 -12.35
CA TYR A 21 50.35 14.60 -12.97
C TYR A 21 51.71 14.00 -13.27
N THR A 22 51.97 12.77 -12.84
CA THR A 22 53.19 12.01 -13.16
C THR A 22 53.10 11.41 -14.56
N ILE A 23 54.06 11.78 -15.45
CA ILE A 23 54.15 11.24 -16.81
C ILE A 23 55.07 10.00 -16.77
N LEU A 24 54.52 8.82 -16.97
CA LEU A 24 55.26 7.57 -17.13
C LEU A 24 55.83 7.44 -18.55
N ASN A 25 57.14 7.65 -18.70
CA ASN A 25 57.84 7.47 -19.96
C ASN A 25 58.25 5.99 -20.15
N PHE A 26 57.58 5.29 -21.08
CA PHE A 26 57.98 3.95 -21.47
C PHE A 26 59.04 3.98 -22.57
N HIS A 27 60.25 3.60 -22.22
CA HIS A 27 61.32 3.40 -23.18
C HIS A 27 61.11 2.06 -23.92
N SER A 28 60.81 2.16 -25.20
CA SER A 28 60.71 0.98 -26.09
C SER A 28 62.14 0.52 -26.44
N ARG A 29 62.54 -0.63 -25.95
CA ARG A 29 63.74 -1.35 -26.47
C ARG A 29 63.26 -2.30 -27.55
N ASN A 30 63.67 -2.04 -28.79
CA ASN A 30 63.67 -3.04 -29.85
C ASN A 30 64.85 -4.00 -29.70
N PRO A 31 64.61 -5.30 -29.79
CA PRO A 31 65.61 -6.23 -30.27
C PRO A 31 65.19 -6.84 -31.61
N ALA A 32 66.15 -6.93 -32.48
CA ALA A 32 66.13 -7.41 -33.84
C ALA A 32 65.74 -8.90 -33.94
N PHE A 33 64.96 -9.18 -34.92
CA PHE A 33 64.86 -10.27 -35.90
C PHE A 33 65.60 -11.58 -35.63
N THR A 34 64.82 -12.69 -35.57
CA THR A 34 65.14 -13.95 -36.23
C THR A 34 63.88 -14.80 -36.52
N HIS A 35 63.92 -15.45 -37.66
CA HIS A 35 62.96 -16.26 -38.40
C HIS A 35 62.22 -17.40 -37.67
N GLU A 36 60.91 -17.52 -37.91
CA GLU A 36 59.95 -18.55 -38.34
C GLU A 36 60.08 -20.03 -37.87
N PRO A 37 59.02 -20.91 -37.98
CA PRO A 37 57.59 -20.74 -38.25
C PRO A 37 56.67 -21.62 -37.35
N SER A 38 55.38 -21.49 -37.59
CA SER A 38 54.30 -22.51 -37.46
C SER A 38 53.21 -22.25 -36.47
N GLY A 39 52.13 -21.83 -36.99
CA GLY A 39 50.78 -22.33 -36.90
C GLY A 39 50.11 -22.44 -35.51
N THR A 40 49.34 -21.45 -35.17
CA THR A 40 47.99 -21.64 -34.61
C THR A 40 47.16 -20.35 -34.83
N ASN A 41 46.09 -20.52 -35.56
CA ASN A 41 45.08 -19.50 -35.82
C ASN A 41 44.45 -19.09 -34.47
N LYS A 42 44.90 -17.97 -33.89
CA LYS A 42 44.09 -17.22 -32.93
C LYS A 42 43.28 -16.25 -33.78
N GLU A 43 42.01 -16.59 -33.99
CA GLU A 43 41.01 -15.65 -34.46
C GLU A 43 41.01 -14.46 -33.49
N SER A 44 41.60 -13.38 -33.90
CA SER A 44 41.44 -12.09 -33.24
C SER A 44 40.04 -11.60 -33.52
N ILE A 45 39.13 -11.85 -32.59
CA ILE A 45 37.77 -11.29 -32.62
C ILE A 45 37.95 -9.77 -32.68
N PRO A 46 37.46 -9.10 -33.75
CA PRO A 46 37.69 -7.66 -33.93
C PRO A 46 37.08 -6.90 -32.73
N LEU A 47 37.83 -5.95 -32.19
CA LEU A 47 37.46 -5.15 -31.01
C LEU A 47 36.05 -4.52 -31.12
N HIS A 48 35.64 -4.22 -32.35
CA HIS A 48 34.31 -3.71 -32.68
C HIS A 48 33.16 -4.69 -32.33
N SER A 49 33.41 -6.01 -32.34
CA SER A 49 32.40 -7.03 -31.94
C SER A 49 32.15 -7.02 -30.44
N LYS A 50 33.17 -6.78 -29.62
CA LYS A 50 33.06 -6.76 -28.15
C LYS A 50 32.20 -5.60 -27.66
N TRP A 51 32.32 -4.41 -28.28
CA TRP A 51 31.50 -3.25 -27.94
C TRP A 51 30.03 -3.47 -28.26
N ARG A 52 29.71 -4.17 -29.35
CA ARG A 52 28.33 -4.52 -29.69
C ARG A 52 27.72 -5.49 -28.66
N CYS A 53 28.47 -6.47 -28.21
CA CYS A 53 28.02 -7.38 -27.15
C CYS A 53 27.82 -6.66 -25.81
N ILE A 54 28.74 -5.76 -25.43
CA ILE A 54 28.60 -4.95 -24.21
C ILE A 54 27.36 -4.05 -24.28
N ALA A 55 27.15 -3.38 -25.42
CA ALA A 55 25.96 -2.53 -25.61
C ALA A 55 24.66 -3.33 -25.54
N LEU A 56 24.63 -4.54 -26.10
CA LEU A 56 23.46 -5.43 -26.02
C LEU A 56 23.20 -5.90 -24.59
N ILE A 57 24.23 -6.29 -23.85
CA ILE A 57 24.11 -6.70 -22.45
C ILE A 57 23.59 -5.55 -21.57
N LEU A 58 24.15 -4.35 -21.72
CA LEU A 58 23.69 -3.16 -21.01
C LEU A 58 22.24 -2.79 -21.38
N GLY A 59 21.88 -2.90 -22.65
CA GLY A 59 20.49 -2.68 -23.10
C GLY A 59 19.50 -3.67 -22.47
N ILE A 60 19.85 -4.95 -22.41
CA ILE A 60 19.01 -5.98 -21.75
C ILE A 60 18.89 -5.71 -20.26
N LEU A 61 20.00 -5.37 -19.58
CA LEU A 61 19.99 -5.03 -18.16
C LEU A 61 19.11 -3.81 -17.88
N CYS A 62 19.20 -2.75 -18.69
CA CYS A 62 18.31 -1.58 -18.56
C CYS A 62 16.84 -1.96 -18.74
N LEU A 63 16.51 -2.78 -19.73
CA LEU A 63 15.13 -3.25 -19.93
C LEU A 63 14.63 -4.08 -18.74
N LEU A 64 15.44 -4.97 -18.20
CA LEU A 64 15.10 -5.76 -17.00
C LEU A 64 14.87 -4.85 -15.80
N LEU A 65 15.69 -3.84 -15.59
CA LEU A 65 15.51 -2.87 -14.50
C LEU A 65 14.24 -2.03 -14.69
N LEU A 66 13.92 -1.61 -15.89
CA LEU A 66 12.68 -0.88 -16.17
C LEU A 66 11.43 -1.76 -15.95
N VAL A 67 11.48 -3.03 -16.38
CA VAL A 67 10.39 -3.97 -16.14
C VAL A 67 10.21 -4.23 -14.64
N THR A 68 11.30 -4.50 -13.91
CA THR A 68 11.24 -4.72 -12.46
C THR A 68 10.78 -3.47 -11.71
N ALA A 69 11.25 -2.28 -12.08
CA ALA A 69 10.79 -1.01 -11.50
C ALA A 69 9.29 -0.77 -11.80
N GLY A 70 8.84 -1.11 -13.01
CA GLY A 70 7.43 -1.05 -13.39
C GLY A 70 6.56 -1.99 -12.54
N ILE A 71 6.99 -3.25 -12.36
CA ILE A 71 6.28 -4.25 -11.55
C ILE A 71 6.24 -3.81 -10.07
N LEU A 72 7.36 -3.33 -9.52
CA LEU A 72 7.43 -2.84 -8.14
C LEU A 72 6.60 -1.57 -7.94
N GLY A 73 6.55 -0.68 -8.95
CA GLY A 73 5.69 0.52 -8.92
C GLY A 73 4.19 0.17 -8.91
N ILE A 74 3.78 -0.86 -9.64
CA ILE A 74 2.39 -1.34 -9.64
C ILE A 74 2.03 -2.00 -8.31
N GLN A 75 2.96 -2.71 -7.67
CA GLN A 75 2.74 -3.31 -6.35
C GLN A 75 2.74 -2.28 -5.20
N GLY A 76 3.34 -1.11 -5.40
CA GLY A 76 3.38 -0.02 -4.41
C GLY A 76 2.03 0.71 -4.24
N HIS A 77 1.16 0.68 -5.23
CA HIS A 77 -0.21 1.13 -5.10
C HIS A 77 -1.08 -0.01 -4.55
N LYS A 78 -1.01 -0.25 -3.24
CA LYS A 78 -2.13 -0.90 -2.55
C LYS A 78 -3.34 -0.02 -2.82
N CYS A 79 -4.17 -0.41 -3.78
CA CYS A 79 -5.52 0.12 -3.90
C CYS A 79 -6.21 -0.24 -2.58
N SER A 80 -6.11 0.66 -1.59
CA SER A 80 -6.82 0.48 -0.34
C SER A 80 -8.30 0.54 -0.69
N LEU A 81 -8.99 -0.57 -0.51
CA LEU A 81 -10.42 -0.67 -0.74
C LEU A 81 -11.20 0.27 0.19
N CYS A 82 -10.59 0.70 1.28
CA CYS A 82 -11.15 1.63 2.25
C CYS A 82 -10.37 2.96 2.26
N PRO A 83 -11.01 4.08 2.62
CA PRO A 83 -10.36 5.36 2.85
C PRO A 83 -9.28 5.29 3.93
N GLU A 84 -8.46 6.33 4.05
CA GLU A 84 -7.50 6.47 5.15
C GLU A 84 -8.21 6.40 6.51
N ASN A 85 -7.59 5.74 7.47
CA ASN A 85 -8.11 5.50 8.83
C ASN A 85 -9.40 4.65 8.90
N TRP A 86 -9.76 4.00 7.79
CA TRP A 86 -10.80 2.97 7.76
C TRP A 86 -10.16 1.59 7.68
N PHE A 87 -10.76 0.61 8.33
CA PHE A 87 -10.31 -0.77 8.26
C PHE A 87 -11.30 -1.63 7.50
N LEU A 88 -10.77 -2.58 6.74
CA LEU A 88 -11.54 -3.53 5.94
C LEU A 88 -11.82 -4.78 6.75
N TYR A 89 -13.09 -5.18 6.83
CA TYR A 89 -13.49 -6.48 7.31
C TYR A 89 -14.53 -7.07 6.33
N GLY A 90 -14.18 -8.20 5.72
CA GLY A 90 -14.91 -8.71 4.57
C GLY A 90 -14.91 -7.75 3.38
N GLU A 91 -16.08 -7.36 2.91
CA GLU A 91 -16.29 -6.41 1.81
C GLU A 91 -16.79 -5.04 2.32
N VAL A 92 -16.54 -4.74 3.57
CA VAL A 92 -17.08 -3.56 4.25
C VAL A 92 -15.96 -2.78 4.92
N CYS A 93 -16.00 -1.47 4.76
CA CYS A 93 -15.12 -0.55 5.46
C CYS A 93 -15.79 -0.02 6.72
N TYR A 94 -15.05 -0.05 7.81
CA TYR A 94 -15.48 0.45 9.11
C TYR A 94 -14.55 1.56 9.59
N HIS A 95 -15.12 2.53 10.30
CA HIS A 95 -14.37 3.60 10.92
C HIS A 95 -14.88 3.81 12.35
N LEU A 96 -13.98 3.70 13.32
CA LEU A 96 -14.26 4.05 14.71
C LEU A 96 -13.91 5.52 14.93
N SER A 97 -14.88 6.32 15.36
CA SER A 97 -14.63 7.74 15.63
C SER A 97 -13.65 7.90 16.78
N THR A 98 -12.74 8.86 16.68
CA THR A 98 -11.87 9.30 17.77
C THR A 98 -12.59 10.25 18.73
N GLU A 99 -13.60 10.95 18.24
CA GLU A 99 -14.37 11.92 18.95
C GLU A 99 -15.65 11.32 19.57
N TRP A 100 -16.05 11.91 20.69
CA TRP A 100 -17.28 11.57 21.39
C TRP A 100 -18.41 12.45 20.87
N LYS A 101 -19.51 11.87 20.45
CA LYS A 101 -20.64 12.55 19.83
C LYS A 101 -21.96 12.05 20.39
N THR A 102 -22.98 12.89 20.33
CA THR A 102 -24.37 12.44 20.54
C THR A 102 -24.77 11.44 19.48
N TRP A 103 -25.84 10.70 19.67
CA TRP A 103 -26.31 9.73 18.66
C TRP A 103 -26.62 10.43 17.32
N GLN A 104 -27.33 11.56 17.33
CA GLN A 104 -27.58 12.34 16.12
C GLN A 104 -26.26 12.86 15.51
N GLY A 105 -25.37 13.42 16.32
CA GLY A 105 -24.07 13.86 15.85
C GLY A 105 -23.21 12.75 15.25
N SER A 106 -23.40 11.49 15.72
CA SER A 106 -22.76 10.30 15.15
C SER A 106 -23.31 9.96 13.76
N LYS A 107 -24.62 10.06 13.56
CA LYS A 107 -25.24 9.92 12.23
C LYS A 107 -24.73 10.96 11.25
N ASP A 108 -24.71 12.22 11.66
CA ASP A 108 -24.23 13.32 10.82
C ASP A 108 -22.75 13.15 10.47
N TYR A 109 -21.96 12.73 11.44
CA TYR A 109 -20.54 12.42 11.24
C TYR A 109 -20.34 11.28 10.22
N CYS A 110 -21.04 10.16 10.35
CA CYS A 110 -20.94 9.08 9.38
C CYS A 110 -21.43 9.52 7.99
N SER A 111 -22.52 10.27 7.91
CA SER A 111 -23.05 10.81 6.64
C SER A 111 -22.06 11.72 5.94
N SER A 112 -21.29 12.54 6.67
CA SER A 112 -20.26 13.42 6.09
C SER A 112 -19.08 12.64 5.48
N HIS A 113 -18.98 11.34 5.78
CA HIS A 113 -17.97 10.43 5.24
C HIS A 113 -18.57 9.43 4.21
N ASP A 114 -19.71 9.75 3.60
CA ASP A 114 -20.42 8.85 2.67
C ASP A 114 -20.66 7.47 3.25
N SER A 115 -21.02 7.41 4.52
CA SER A 115 -21.24 6.18 5.29
C SER A 115 -22.47 6.31 6.18
N ARG A 116 -22.80 5.26 6.91
CA ARG A 116 -23.89 5.26 7.88
C ARG A 116 -23.39 4.80 9.24
N LEU A 117 -24.08 5.21 10.30
CA LEU A 117 -23.89 4.65 11.62
C LEU A 117 -24.17 3.14 11.54
N ILE A 118 -23.35 2.32 12.17
CA ILE A 118 -23.37 0.88 11.94
C ILE A 118 -24.74 0.23 12.17
N LYS A 119 -25.19 -0.54 11.17
CA LYS A 119 -26.22 -1.55 11.29
C LYS A 119 -25.54 -2.90 11.31
N ILE A 120 -25.75 -3.67 12.38
CA ILE A 120 -25.22 -5.02 12.55
C ILE A 120 -26.16 -5.98 11.83
N GLU A 121 -25.67 -6.72 10.85
CA GLU A 121 -26.48 -7.56 9.97
C GLU A 121 -26.48 -9.04 10.36
N ASN A 122 -25.43 -9.51 11.07
CA ASN A 122 -25.29 -10.91 11.49
C ASN A 122 -24.41 -11.02 12.73
N LYS A 123 -24.28 -12.25 13.25
CA LYS A 123 -23.48 -12.54 14.46
C LYS A 123 -22.00 -12.37 14.24
N GLU A 124 -21.47 -12.73 13.07
CA GLU A 124 -20.04 -12.57 12.76
C GLU A 124 -19.64 -11.09 12.79
N GLU A 125 -20.50 -10.22 12.26
CA GLU A 125 -20.28 -8.77 12.33
C GLU A 125 -20.39 -8.26 13.77
N LEU A 126 -21.34 -8.77 14.55
CA LEU A 126 -21.46 -8.44 15.98
C LEU A 126 -20.19 -8.80 16.73
N ASP A 127 -19.68 -10.03 16.57
CA ASP A 127 -18.48 -10.52 17.23
C ASP A 127 -17.26 -9.68 16.84
N PHE A 128 -17.15 -9.31 15.57
CA PHE A 128 -16.10 -8.42 15.07
C PHE A 128 -16.18 -7.03 15.75
N ILE A 129 -17.36 -6.43 15.83
CA ILE A 129 -17.54 -5.11 16.46
C ILE A 129 -17.26 -5.17 17.97
N VAL A 130 -17.68 -6.24 18.64
CA VAL A 130 -17.39 -6.47 20.06
C VAL A 130 -15.87 -6.58 20.30
N SER A 131 -15.13 -7.16 19.36
CA SER A 131 -13.66 -7.26 19.46
C SER A 131 -12.94 -5.91 19.50
N LEU A 132 -13.58 -4.81 19.08
CA LEU A 132 -13.04 -3.45 19.19
C LEU A 132 -12.97 -2.95 20.64
N SER A 133 -13.61 -3.68 21.58
CA SER A 133 -13.52 -3.46 23.03
C SER A 133 -13.75 -2.02 23.47
N CYS A 134 -14.74 -1.35 22.91
CA CYS A 134 -15.10 0.01 23.27
C CYS A 134 -16.63 0.20 23.32
N ARG A 135 -17.04 1.16 24.14
CA ARG A 135 -18.42 1.62 24.17
C ARG A 135 -18.70 2.55 23.00
N MET A 136 -19.75 2.22 22.21
CA MET A 136 -20.01 2.94 20.97
C MET A 136 -21.49 3.03 20.63
N TRP A 137 -21.88 4.11 19.98
CA TRP A 137 -23.19 4.23 19.34
C TRP A 137 -23.31 3.27 18.15
N ILE A 138 -24.46 2.61 18.03
CA ILE A 138 -24.88 1.86 16.85
C ILE A 138 -26.11 2.52 16.24
N GLY A 139 -26.44 2.20 14.98
CA GLY A 139 -27.54 2.81 14.23
C GLY A 139 -28.94 2.32 14.64
N LEU A 140 -29.13 1.94 15.88
CA LEU A 140 -30.38 1.43 16.41
C LEU A 140 -31.02 2.47 17.34
N SER A 141 -32.29 2.73 17.14
CA SER A 141 -33.08 3.66 17.99
C SER A 141 -34.50 3.17 18.16
N ARG A 142 -35.22 3.74 19.13
CA ARG A 142 -36.60 3.44 19.38
C ARG A 142 -37.51 4.19 18.41
N ASN A 143 -38.44 3.47 17.79
CA ASN A 143 -39.48 4.10 16.98
C ASN A 143 -40.47 4.85 17.90
N ALA A 144 -40.63 6.14 17.65
CA ALA A 144 -41.49 7.01 18.48
C ALA A 144 -42.97 6.62 18.47
N VAL A 145 -43.42 5.90 17.43
CA VAL A 145 -44.85 5.53 17.26
C VAL A 145 -45.22 4.28 18.05
N ASN A 146 -44.41 3.22 17.94
CA ASN A 146 -44.73 1.90 18.47
C ASN A 146 -43.75 1.38 19.53
N GLY A 147 -42.71 2.17 19.85
CA GLY A 147 -41.73 1.80 20.87
C GLY A 147 -40.76 0.67 20.49
N THR A 148 -40.81 0.17 19.25
CA THR A 148 -39.94 -0.92 18.80
C THR A 148 -38.55 -0.42 18.43
N TRP A 149 -37.54 -1.29 18.54
CA TRP A 149 -36.18 -0.98 18.11
C TRP A 149 -36.08 -1.10 16.60
N VAL A 150 -35.63 -0.01 15.95
CA VAL A 150 -35.45 0.08 14.50
C VAL A 150 -34.07 0.63 14.15
N TRP A 151 -33.51 0.09 13.09
CA TRP A 151 -32.29 0.60 12.50
C TRP A 151 -32.57 1.92 11.75
N GLU A 152 -31.52 2.67 11.49
CA GLU A 152 -31.58 3.96 10.75
C GLU A 152 -32.29 3.85 9.39
N ASP A 153 -32.23 2.67 8.75
CA ASP A 153 -32.91 2.39 7.48
C ASP A 153 -34.38 1.98 7.64
N GLY A 154 -34.91 2.01 8.86
CA GLY A 154 -36.27 1.64 9.19
C GLY A 154 -36.50 0.13 9.39
N ALA A 155 -35.48 -0.71 9.20
CA ALA A 155 -35.61 -2.15 9.45
C ALA A 155 -35.72 -2.45 10.94
N ALA A 156 -36.60 -3.39 11.31
CA ALA A 156 -36.72 -3.85 12.69
C ALA A 156 -35.46 -4.62 13.13
N LEU A 157 -35.18 -4.60 14.44
CA LEU A 157 -34.13 -5.43 15.02
C LEU A 157 -34.57 -6.91 14.98
N PRO A 158 -33.81 -7.82 14.36
CA PRO A 158 -34.08 -9.26 14.42
C PRO A 158 -33.93 -9.79 15.86
N THR A 159 -34.90 -10.58 16.32
CA THR A 159 -34.95 -11.08 17.71
C THR A 159 -33.84 -12.07 18.05
N ASP A 160 -33.24 -12.71 17.04
CA ASP A 160 -32.18 -13.71 17.15
C ASP A 160 -30.78 -13.10 17.13
N LEU A 161 -30.63 -11.82 16.74
CA LEU A 161 -29.34 -11.17 16.66
C LEU A 161 -28.82 -10.80 18.06
N PHE A 162 -29.53 -9.97 18.77
CA PHE A 162 -29.30 -9.60 20.17
C PHE A 162 -30.55 -8.94 20.75
N GLN A 163 -30.57 -8.76 22.07
CA GLN A 163 -31.63 -8.03 22.76
C GLN A 163 -31.08 -6.75 23.36
N VAL A 164 -31.88 -5.67 23.35
CA VAL A 164 -31.53 -4.41 23.99
C VAL A 164 -31.94 -4.45 25.45
N SER A 165 -30.99 -4.26 26.35
CA SER A 165 -31.25 -4.17 27.79
C SER A 165 -31.67 -2.75 28.16
N GLU A 166 -32.76 -2.61 28.86
CA GLU A 166 -33.31 -1.33 29.38
C GLU A 166 -33.10 -1.20 30.90
N LYS A 167 -32.34 -2.13 31.49
CA LYS A 167 -32.25 -2.28 32.94
C LYS A 167 -31.59 -1.13 33.69
N TYR A 168 -30.64 -0.44 33.06
CA TYR A 168 -29.80 0.53 33.74
C TYR A 168 -29.97 1.96 33.23
N TYR A 169 -30.42 2.14 32.01
CA TYR A 169 -30.55 3.45 31.39
C TYR A 169 -31.83 3.50 30.57
N GLU A 170 -32.61 4.55 30.79
CA GLU A 170 -33.77 4.82 29.94
C GLU A 170 -33.37 5.77 28.82
N GLY A 171 -33.63 5.40 27.57
CA GLY A 171 -33.37 6.20 26.41
C GLY A 171 -33.73 5.53 25.11
N ASP A 172 -33.80 6.32 24.06
CA ASP A 172 -34.31 5.89 22.75
C ASP A 172 -33.19 5.54 21.76
N CYS A 173 -31.93 5.57 22.20
CA CYS A 173 -30.77 5.24 21.37
C CYS A 173 -29.99 4.07 21.99
N VAL A 174 -29.18 3.35 21.20
CA VAL A 174 -28.50 2.17 21.68
C VAL A 174 -27.00 2.30 21.60
N VAL A 175 -26.34 2.00 22.75
CA VAL A 175 -24.90 1.78 22.83
C VAL A 175 -24.62 0.27 22.85
N LEU A 176 -23.52 -0.11 22.21
CA LEU A 176 -22.94 -1.44 22.34
C LEU A 176 -21.69 -1.35 23.21
N GLU A 177 -21.64 -2.14 24.26
CA GLU A 177 -20.52 -2.21 25.21
C GLU A 177 -20.33 -3.66 25.66
N ASP A 178 -19.14 -4.19 25.54
CA ASP A 178 -18.77 -5.57 25.90
C ASP A 178 -19.78 -6.64 25.40
N GLY A 179 -20.21 -6.50 24.15
CA GLY A 179 -21.19 -7.41 23.54
C GLY A 179 -22.64 -7.24 23.99
N LYS A 180 -22.94 -6.23 24.81
CA LYS A 180 -24.28 -5.95 25.31
C LYS A 180 -24.83 -4.68 24.69
N ALA A 181 -25.98 -4.79 24.05
CA ALA A 181 -26.73 -3.64 23.58
C ALA A 181 -27.57 -3.07 24.73
N GLN A 182 -27.42 -1.78 24.99
CA GLN A 182 -28.11 -1.11 26.10
C GLN A 182 -28.82 0.15 25.60
N SER A 183 -30.06 0.38 26.08
CA SER A 183 -30.76 1.65 25.84
C SER A 183 -30.01 2.78 26.55
N TYR A 184 -29.91 3.92 25.88
CA TYR A 184 -29.17 5.06 26.42
C TYR A 184 -29.72 6.37 25.89
N GLY A 185 -29.61 7.45 26.71
CA GLY A 185 -30.09 8.76 26.28
C GLY A 185 -29.32 9.29 25.10
N CYS A 186 -30.03 9.63 24.03
CA CYS A 186 -29.44 10.03 22.73
C CYS A 186 -28.56 11.28 22.80
N ILE A 187 -28.72 12.10 23.84
CA ILE A 187 -27.96 13.35 24.06
C ILE A 187 -26.55 13.10 24.67
N HIS A 188 -26.31 11.92 25.20
CA HIS A 188 -25.02 11.57 25.76
C HIS A 188 -23.98 11.39 24.66
N HIS A 189 -22.71 11.53 25.04
CA HIS A 189 -21.60 11.43 24.10
C HIS A 189 -20.92 10.06 24.21
N ASN A 190 -20.77 9.38 23.09
CA ASN A 190 -20.02 8.14 22.94
C ASN A 190 -19.24 8.17 21.61
N ARG A 191 -18.30 7.26 21.45
CA ARG A 191 -17.72 6.98 20.11
C ARG A 191 -18.79 6.37 19.22
N CYS A 192 -18.56 6.35 17.93
CA CYS A 192 -19.44 5.70 16.97
C CYS A 192 -18.65 4.90 15.96
N VAL A 193 -19.29 3.91 15.37
CA VAL A 193 -18.75 3.14 14.25
C VAL A 193 -19.54 3.44 13.01
N CYS A 194 -18.85 3.97 12.00
CA CYS A 194 -19.38 4.18 10.68
C CYS A 194 -19.10 2.96 9.79
N LYS A 195 -20.06 2.63 8.95
CA LYS A 195 -20.02 1.47 8.04
C LYS A 195 -20.32 1.91 6.62
N LYS A 196 -19.50 1.45 5.64
CA LYS A 196 -19.83 1.57 4.21
C LYS A 196 -19.35 0.35 3.43
N LYS A 197 -20.14 -0.07 2.46
CA LYS A 197 -19.76 -1.18 1.56
C LYS A 197 -18.68 -0.70 0.59
N VAL A 198 -17.69 -1.55 0.35
CA VAL A 198 -16.76 -1.34 -0.76
C VAL A 198 -17.52 -1.54 -2.06
N LEU A 199 -17.41 -0.59 -2.99
CA LEU A 199 -17.88 -0.83 -4.34
C LEU A 199 -17.04 -1.95 -4.94
N SER A 200 -17.62 -3.13 -5.09
CA SER A 200 -16.88 -4.27 -5.63
C SER A 200 -16.40 -3.93 -7.04
N TRP A 201 -15.16 -4.32 -7.35
CA TRP A 201 -14.55 -4.20 -8.68
C TRP A 201 -15.46 -4.70 -9.82
N ASN A 202 -16.35 -5.64 -9.51
CA ASN A 202 -17.33 -6.17 -10.45
C ASN A 202 -18.41 -5.14 -10.87
N LEU A 203 -18.83 -4.25 -9.95
CA LEU A 203 -19.74 -3.15 -10.28
C LEU A 203 -19.05 -2.07 -11.12
N PHE A 204 -17.79 -1.79 -10.85
CA PHE A 204 -16.99 -0.85 -11.65
C PHE A 204 -16.82 -1.35 -13.10
N ASN A 205 -16.64 -2.63 -13.31
CA ASN A 205 -16.53 -3.25 -14.64
C ASN A 205 -17.87 -3.36 -15.36
N GLN A 206 -18.99 -3.47 -14.67
CA GLN A 206 -20.31 -3.47 -15.30
C GLN A 206 -20.65 -2.09 -15.89
N HIS A 207 -20.28 -1.00 -15.24
CA HIS A 207 -20.44 0.35 -15.80
C HIS A 207 -19.55 0.60 -17.03
N LYS A 208 -18.41 -0.06 -17.13
CA LYS A 208 -17.53 0.01 -18.31
C LYS A 208 -18.03 -0.80 -19.51
N LYS A 209 -18.91 -1.75 -19.30
CA LYS A 209 -19.46 -2.64 -20.36
C LYS A 209 -20.80 -2.18 -20.94
N LYS A 210 -21.30 -0.99 -20.59
CA LYS A 210 -22.52 -0.47 -21.24
C LYS A 210 -22.14 0.00 -22.65
N PRO A 211 -22.54 -0.73 -23.72
CA PRO A 211 -22.26 -0.28 -25.09
C PRO A 211 -23.05 1.02 -25.33
N ARG A 212 -22.37 2.03 -25.87
CA ARG A 212 -23.06 3.16 -26.47
C ARG A 212 -23.99 2.62 -27.54
N LYS A 213 -25.26 2.73 -27.31
CA LYS A 213 -26.26 2.61 -28.37
C LYS A 213 -26.34 3.94 -29.09
N ASP A 214 -25.36 4.21 -29.91
CA ASP A 214 -25.49 5.23 -30.93
C ASP A 214 -26.15 4.56 -32.13
N GLY A 215 -27.47 4.45 -32.05
CA GLY A 215 -28.32 4.10 -33.19
C GLY A 215 -28.53 5.35 -34.00
N ILE A 216 -27.76 5.53 -35.04
CA ILE A 216 -28.13 6.37 -36.16
C ILE A 216 -29.30 5.69 -36.85
N ILE A 217 -30.47 6.31 -36.82
CA ILE A 217 -31.57 5.98 -37.72
C ILE A 217 -31.60 7.08 -38.77
N LEU A 218 -31.38 6.65 -40.01
CA LEU A 218 -31.71 7.42 -41.21
C LEU A 218 -33.20 7.64 -41.33
#